data_d23397ec6af38c795db54f9fec1a2507
#
_entry.id   d23397ec6af38c795db54f9fec1a2507
#
_cell.length_a   1.000
_cell.length_b   1.000
_cell.length_c   1.000
_cell.angle_alpha   90.00
_cell.angle_beta   90.00
_cell.angle_gamma   90.00
#
_symmetry.space_group_name_H-M   'P 1'
#
loop_
_entity.id
_entity.type
_entity.pdbx_description
1 polymer ?
#
loop_
_entity_poly.entity_id
_entity_poly.type
_entity_poly.pdbx_seq_one_letter_code
_entity_poly.pdbx_strand_id
1 'polypeptide(L)'
;MTKSLLIKIGIFLAVTAAVFAIAIPLVMSNTDYRGDSKQVLDNLNIQATVTENGDMTVKETWQITLENRDQAYRNIYKTIELPSDQVDSLTGLSVYDVDNHITYNLQEVSDPENTPSNLQNVCYYTKKGNTIEIGLFMPRIYEGTRNFKIQYTF
;
A
#
# COMPACT_ATOMS: atom_id res chain seq x y z
N MET A 1 20.25 -32.61 14.58
CA MET A 1 19.24 -31.64 14.09
C MET A 1 17.97 -32.38 13.74
N THR A 2 16.87 -32.12 14.40
CA THR A 2 15.61 -32.85 14.19
C THR A 2 14.90 -32.40 12.90
N LYS A 3 14.23 -33.34 12.19
CA LYS A 3 13.46 -33.03 10.97
C LYS A 3 12.52 -31.83 11.14
N SER A 4 11.94 -31.67 12.33
CA SER A 4 11.07 -30.54 12.70
C SER A 4 11.79 -29.18 12.65
N LEU A 5 13.04 -29.12 13.04
CA LEU A 5 13.83 -27.87 13.00
C LEU A 5 14.19 -27.46 11.56
N LEU A 6 14.48 -28.45 10.69
CA LEU A 6 14.74 -28.21 9.27
C LEU A 6 13.51 -27.71 8.52
N ILE A 7 12.33 -28.22 8.86
CA ILE A 7 11.05 -27.75 8.29
C ILE A 7 10.77 -26.31 8.72
N LYS A 8 10.94 -25.98 10.00
CA LYS A 8 10.74 -24.61 10.50
C LYS A 8 11.72 -23.60 9.88
N ILE A 9 12.98 -23.98 9.70
CA ILE A 9 13.96 -23.14 8.99
C ILE A 9 13.61 -23.00 7.51
N GLY A 10 13.15 -24.06 6.85
CA GLY A 10 12.71 -24.03 5.46
C GLY A 10 11.50 -23.12 5.23
N ILE A 11 10.52 -23.16 6.12
CA ILE A 11 9.34 -22.29 6.08
C ILE A 11 9.75 -20.85 6.34
N PHE A 12 10.62 -20.59 7.33
CA PHE A 12 11.12 -19.24 7.61
C PHE A 12 11.88 -18.64 6.42
N LEU A 13 12.75 -19.41 5.76
CA LEU A 13 13.46 -18.99 4.55
C LEU A 13 12.52 -18.77 3.36
N ALA A 14 11.49 -19.60 3.18
CA ALA A 14 10.52 -19.44 2.12
C ALA A 14 9.64 -18.18 2.31
N VAL A 15 9.21 -17.93 3.56
CA VAL A 15 8.45 -16.70 3.91
C VAL A 15 9.32 -15.46 3.74
N THR A 16 10.59 -15.50 4.15
CA THR A 16 11.51 -14.37 3.95
C THR A 16 11.77 -14.12 2.46
N ALA A 17 11.94 -15.17 1.66
CA ALA A 17 12.10 -15.05 0.21
C ALA A 17 10.83 -14.53 -0.49
N ALA A 18 9.63 -14.91 -0.03
CA ALA A 18 8.36 -14.40 -0.55
C ALA A 18 8.17 -12.90 -0.22
N VAL A 19 8.60 -12.45 0.95
CA VAL A 19 8.57 -11.03 1.33
C VAL A 19 9.51 -10.18 0.46
N PHE A 20 10.67 -10.73 0.04
CA PHE A 20 11.59 -10.04 -0.87
C PHE A 20 11.21 -10.17 -2.36
N ALA A 21 10.39 -11.15 -2.73
CA ALA A 21 9.92 -11.33 -4.11
C ALA A 21 8.70 -10.46 -4.47
N ILE A 22 8.06 -9.82 -3.48
CA ILE A 22 7.03 -8.80 -3.72
C ILE A 22 7.78 -7.52 -4.12
N ALA A 23 8.26 -7.48 -5.37
CA ALA A 23 8.54 -6.21 -6.04
C ALA A 23 7.18 -5.52 -6.18
N ILE A 24 6.85 -4.67 -5.22
CA ILE A 24 5.62 -3.88 -5.25
C ILE A 24 5.87 -2.72 -6.21
N PRO A 25 5.40 -2.78 -7.46
CA PRO A 25 5.39 -1.58 -8.27
C PRO A 25 4.42 -0.61 -7.59
N LEU A 26 4.93 0.50 -7.10
CA LEU A 26 4.09 1.62 -6.73
C LEU A 26 3.54 2.19 -8.04
N VAL A 27 2.37 1.71 -8.44
CA VAL A 27 1.68 2.27 -9.60
C VAL A 27 0.94 3.50 -9.11
N MET A 28 1.42 4.65 -9.51
CA MET A 28 0.76 5.92 -9.24
C MET A 28 -0.19 6.21 -10.39
N SER A 29 -1.47 6.43 -10.09
CA SER A 29 -2.45 6.72 -11.13
C SER A 29 -2.12 8.03 -11.82
N ASN A 30 -1.90 7.97 -13.10
CA ASN A 30 -1.79 9.12 -13.97
C ASN A 30 -3.10 9.31 -14.72
N THR A 31 -3.95 10.17 -14.22
CA THR A 31 -4.99 10.76 -15.03
C THR A 31 -4.52 12.13 -15.51
N ASP A 32 -4.30 12.26 -16.81
CA ASP A 32 -3.91 13.47 -17.53
C ASP A 32 -2.55 14.09 -17.17
N TYR A 33 -1.54 13.52 -17.77
CA TYR A 33 -0.16 14.02 -17.71
C TYR A 33 0.03 15.15 -18.75
N ARG A 34 0.19 16.37 -18.29
CA ARG A 34 0.78 17.46 -19.10
C ARG A 34 1.89 18.12 -18.28
N GLY A 35 3.13 17.88 -18.70
CA GLY A 35 4.30 18.55 -18.13
C GLY A 35 5.27 17.64 -17.37
N ASP A 36 6.32 18.21 -16.81
CA ASP A 36 7.41 17.52 -16.10
C ASP A 36 7.02 17.09 -14.68
N SER A 37 5.77 16.72 -14.44
CA SER A 37 5.34 16.30 -13.11
C SER A 37 6.02 15.00 -12.71
N LYS A 38 6.48 14.95 -11.48
CA LYS A 38 7.30 13.87 -10.96
C LYS A 38 6.75 13.39 -9.64
N GLN A 39 6.69 12.07 -9.51
CA GLN A 39 6.36 11.41 -8.26
C GLN A 39 7.51 10.47 -7.92
N VAL A 40 8.08 10.62 -6.75
CA VAL A 40 9.21 9.82 -6.29
C VAL A 40 8.86 9.19 -4.97
N LEU A 41 9.00 7.88 -4.89
CA LEU A 41 9.02 7.18 -3.61
C LEU A 41 10.45 7.26 -3.05
N ASP A 42 10.69 8.22 -2.18
CA ASP A 42 12.03 8.47 -1.63
C ASP A 42 12.45 7.41 -0.62
N ASN A 43 11.47 6.91 0.15
CA ASN A 43 11.73 5.89 1.15
C ASN A 43 10.52 4.96 1.29
N LEU A 44 10.79 3.67 1.33
CA LEU A 44 9.83 2.61 1.64
C LEU A 44 10.45 1.67 2.68
N ASN A 45 9.86 1.65 3.88
CA ASN A 45 10.20 0.66 4.89
C ASN A 45 9.03 -0.29 5.08
N ILE A 46 9.28 -1.59 5.00
CA ILE A 46 8.27 -2.64 5.15
C ILE A 46 8.69 -3.57 6.28
N GLN A 47 7.77 -3.80 7.22
CA GLN A 47 7.90 -4.79 8.28
C GLN A 47 6.72 -5.76 8.18
N ALA A 48 7.02 -7.05 8.07
CA ALA A 48 6.00 -8.10 8.07
C ALA A 48 6.20 -9.02 9.27
N THR A 49 5.09 -9.35 9.94
CA THR A 49 5.07 -10.28 11.07
C THR A 49 4.03 -11.35 10.76
N VAL A 50 4.44 -12.61 10.85
CA VAL A 50 3.56 -13.76 10.66
C VAL A 50 3.25 -14.36 12.02
N THR A 51 1.96 -14.57 12.31
CA THR A 51 1.49 -15.22 13.53
C THR A 51 1.54 -16.75 13.41
N GLU A 52 1.38 -17.44 14.52
CA GLU A 52 1.30 -18.92 14.52
C GLU A 52 0.10 -19.45 13.74
N ASN A 53 -0.96 -18.67 13.61
CA ASN A 53 -2.16 -19.00 12.84
C ASN A 53 -2.00 -18.80 11.33
N GLY A 54 -0.88 -18.22 10.90
CA GLY A 54 -0.60 -17.96 9.49
C GLY A 54 -0.96 -16.55 9.02
N ASP A 55 -1.62 -15.73 9.85
CA ASP A 55 -1.92 -14.34 9.50
C ASP A 55 -0.63 -13.53 9.36
N MET A 56 -0.55 -12.70 8.34
CA MET A 56 0.59 -11.82 8.10
C MET A 56 0.18 -10.36 8.25
N THR A 57 0.66 -9.70 9.30
CA THR A 57 0.51 -8.26 9.48
C THR A 57 1.68 -7.53 8.83
N VAL A 58 1.37 -6.58 7.95
CA VAL A 58 2.32 -5.74 7.24
C VAL A 58 2.20 -4.30 7.73
N LYS A 59 3.35 -3.70 8.04
CA LYS A 59 3.47 -2.27 8.36
C LYS A 59 4.42 -1.62 7.37
N GLU A 60 3.97 -0.54 6.76
CA GLU A 60 4.77 0.21 5.79
C GLU A 60 4.90 1.67 6.22
N THR A 61 6.06 2.24 5.93
CA THR A 61 6.26 3.69 6.01
C THR A 61 6.67 4.16 4.64
N TRP A 62 5.92 5.12 4.10
CA TRP A 62 6.16 5.73 2.80
C TRP A 62 6.60 7.17 2.98
N GLN A 63 7.63 7.56 2.24
CA GLN A 63 7.97 8.95 2.00
C GLN A 63 7.90 9.21 0.50
N ILE A 64 7.03 10.11 0.09
CA ILE A 64 6.73 10.38 -1.31
C ILE A 64 6.93 11.87 -1.58
N THR A 65 7.75 12.19 -2.56
CA THR A 65 7.89 13.54 -3.08
C THR A 65 7.08 13.72 -4.36
N LEU A 66 6.28 14.78 -4.39
CA LEU A 66 5.38 15.17 -5.46
C LEU A 66 5.88 16.52 -6.00
N GLU A 67 6.06 16.63 -7.31
CA GLU A 67 6.62 17.84 -7.94
C GLU A 67 5.83 18.21 -9.19
N ASN A 68 5.75 19.51 -9.42
CA ASN A 68 5.39 20.16 -10.70
C ASN A 68 4.19 19.53 -11.43
N ARG A 69 2.99 19.82 -10.95
CA ARG A 69 1.79 19.33 -11.61
C ARG A 69 0.78 20.46 -11.83
N ASP A 70 0.21 20.52 -13.04
CA ASP A 70 -0.87 21.46 -13.37
C ASP A 70 -2.14 21.18 -12.59
N GLN A 71 -2.34 19.90 -12.24
CA GLN A 71 -3.45 19.46 -11.40
C GLN A 71 -2.94 18.91 -10.09
N ALA A 72 -3.66 19.17 -9.01
CA ALA A 72 -3.28 18.68 -7.69
C ALA A 72 -3.33 17.15 -7.62
N TYR A 73 -2.33 16.58 -6.98
CA TYR A 73 -2.36 15.19 -6.54
C TYR A 73 -3.42 15.03 -5.46
N ARG A 74 -4.19 13.97 -5.52
CA ARG A 74 -5.23 13.65 -4.52
C ARG A 74 -5.33 12.18 -4.18
N ASN A 75 -4.87 11.30 -5.08
CA ASN A 75 -4.92 9.86 -4.91
C ASN A 75 -3.54 9.26 -5.07
N ILE A 76 -3.18 8.38 -4.16
CA ILE A 76 -1.98 7.55 -4.22
C ILE A 76 -2.42 6.12 -3.94
N TYR A 77 -1.95 5.16 -4.73
CA TYR A 77 -2.25 3.76 -4.52
C TYR A 77 -1.06 2.86 -4.84
N LYS A 78 -1.12 1.66 -4.34
CA LYS A 78 -0.25 0.55 -4.72
C LYS A 78 -1.08 -0.69 -5.05
N THR A 79 -0.51 -1.55 -5.87
CA THR A 79 -1.06 -2.87 -6.15
C THR A 79 -0.19 -3.96 -5.54
N ILE A 80 -0.83 -5.01 -5.05
CA ILE A 80 -0.19 -6.21 -4.51
C ILE A 80 -0.71 -7.38 -5.33
N GLU A 81 0.18 -8.06 -6.03
CA GLU A 81 -0.14 -9.33 -6.69
C GLU A 81 0.00 -10.46 -5.67
N LEU A 82 -1.07 -11.19 -5.47
CA LEU A 82 -1.09 -12.34 -4.59
C LEU A 82 -0.79 -13.61 -5.38
N PRO A 83 0.02 -14.53 -4.85
CA PRO A 83 0.08 -15.88 -5.40
C PRO A 83 -1.35 -16.45 -5.37
N SER A 84 -1.78 -17.05 -6.48
CA SER A 84 -3.13 -17.57 -6.68
C SER A 84 -3.64 -18.33 -5.47
N ASP A 85 -4.89 -18.11 -5.10
CA ASP A 85 -5.76 -18.91 -4.24
C ASP A 85 -5.49 -18.91 -2.71
N GLN A 86 -4.45 -18.23 -2.21
CA GLN A 86 -4.07 -18.35 -0.80
C GLN A 86 -4.52 -17.20 0.10
N VAL A 87 -4.97 -16.07 -0.46
CA VAL A 87 -5.40 -14.92 0.33
C VAL A 87 -6.78 -14.46 -0.13
N ASP A 88 -7.77 -14.67 0.71
CA ASP A 88 -9.15 -14.31 0.38
C ASP A 88 -9.45 -12.84 0.55
N SER A 89 -8.82 -12.18 1.52
CA SER A 89 -9.12 -10.79 1.84
C SER A 89 -7.97 -10.10 2.55
N LEU A 90 -8.01 -8.78 2.52
CA LEU A 90 -7.19 -7.91 3.35
C LEU A 90 -8.07 -7.36 4.48
N THR A 91 -7.55 -7.36 5.70
CA THR A 91 -8.24 -6.85 6.88
C THR A 91 -7.40 -5.83 7.62
N GLY A 92 -8.02 -5.05 8.50
CA GLY A 92 -7.33 -4.14 9.40
C GLY A 92 -6.55 -3.03 8.69
N LEU A 93 -6.97 -2.63 7.47
CA LEU A 93 -6.32 -1.52 6.78
C LEU A 93 -6.46 -0.24 7.61
N SER A 94 -5.32 0.36 7.91
CA SER A 94 -5.19 1.64 8.59
C SER A 94 -4.12 2.46 7.91
N VAL A 95 -4.42 3.72 7.64
CA VAL A 95 -3.50 4.70 7.06
C VAL A 95 -3.42 5.91 7.97
N TYR A 96 -2.21 6.30 8.34
CA TYR A 96 -1.92 7.47 9.14
C TYR A 96 -1.02 8.43 8.35
N ASP A 97 -1.52 9.64 8.10
CA ASP A 97 -0.77 10.75 7.55
C ASP A 97 0.09 11.37 8.66
N VAL A 98 1.39 11.21 8.56
CA VAL A 98 2.33 11.63 9.61
C VAL A 98 2.45 13.16 9.66
N ASP A 99 2.38 13.82 8.52
CA ASP A 99 2.58 15.26 8.41
C ASP A 99 1.38 16.05 8.94
N ASN A 100 0.17 15.54 8.68
CA ASN A 100 -1.07 16.18 9.10
C ASN A 100 -1.65 15.62 10.41
N HIS A 101 -1.04 14.59 10.98
CA HIS A 101 -1.53 13.90 12.18
C HIS A 101 -2.96 13.37 12.06
N ILE A 102 -3.32 12.81 10.90
CA ILE A 102 -4.68 12.34 10.60
C ILE A 102 -4.65 10.83 10.32
N THR A 103 -5.55 10.11 10.99
CA THR A 103 -5.87 8.74 10.59
C THR A 103 -6.99 8.80 9.54
N TYR A 104 -6.77 8.14 8.40
CA TYR A 104 -7.73 8.11 7.30
C TYR A 104 -8.88 7.16 7.61
N ASN A 105 -10.08 7.54 7.18
CA ASN A 105 -11.27 6.71 7.32
C ASN A 105 -11.26 5.60 6.25
N LEU A 106 -11.42 4.34 6.67
CA LEU A 106 -11.61 3.24 5.74
C LEU A 106 -13.01 3.34 5.12
N GLN A 107 -13.08 3.35 3.80
CA GLN A 107 -14.34 3.37 3.05
C GLN A 107 -14.30 2.34 1.92
N GLU A 108 -15.47 1.86 1.55
CA GLU A 108 -15.64 1.08 0.33
C GLU A 108 -15.64 2.03 -0.87
N VAL A 109 -14.72 1.79 -1.80
CA VAL A 109 -14.58 2.56 -3.05
C VAL A 109 -14.59 1.57 -4.20
N SER A 110 -15.70 1.51 -4.92
CA SER A 110 -15.89 0.57 -6.04
C SER A 110 -15.16 1.00 -7.30
N ASP A 111 -15.02 2.29 -7.51
CA ASP A 111 -14.35 2.89 -8.67
C ASP A 111 -13.48 4.07 -8.23
N PRO A 112 -12.19 3.81 -7.92
CA PRO A 112 -11.27 4.85 -7.46
C PRO A 112 -11.03 5.97 -8.48
N GLU A 113 -11.19 5.70 -9.77
CA GLU A 113 -10.97 6.67 -10.84
C GLU A 113 -12.11 7.70 -10.93
N ASN A 114 -13.35 7.29 -10.62
CA ASN A 114 -14.54 8.11 -10.70
C ASN A 114 -15.06 8.59 -9.33
N THR A 115 -14.20 8.82 -8.38
CA THR A 115 -14.59 9.31 -7.06
C THR A 115 -14.87 10.82 -7.05
N PRO A 116 -15.76 11.31 -6.16
CA PRO A 116 -15.99 12.73 -5.98
C PRO A 116 -14.70 13.51 -5.73
N SER A 117 -14.59 14.68 -6.34
CA SER A 117 -13.37 15.49 -6.27
C SER A 117 -13.05 16.06 -4.88
N ASN A 118 -14.01 16.04 -3.97
CA ASN A 118 -13.87 16.47 -2.57
C ASN A 118 -13.55 15.33 -1.60
N LEU A 119 -13.45 14.09 -2.08
CA LEU A 119 -13.07 12.96 -1.23
C LEU A 119 -11.63 13.13 -0.75
N GLN A 120 -11.43 13.14 0.56
CA GLN A 120 -10.12 13.26 1.20
C GLN A 120 -10.09 12.59 2.58
N ASN A 121 -8.90 12.27 3.07
CA ASN A 121 -8.67 11.57 4.34
C ASN A 121 -9.38 10.21 4.40
N VAL A 122 -9.41 9.53 3.27
CA VAL A 122 -10.04 8.22 3.09
C VAL A 122 -8.98 7.24 2.59
N CYS A 123 -8.96 6.05 3.16
CA CYS A 123 -8.25 4.91 2.61
C CYS A 123 -9.25 3.84 2.17
N TYR A 124 -8.82 3.02 1.22
CA TYR A 124 -9.63 1.94 0.66
C TYR A 124 -8.74 0.77 0.24
N TYR A 125 -9.36 -0.36 0.04
CA TYR A 125 -8.78 -1.42 -0.77
C TYR A 125 -9.84 -2.01 -1.70
N THR A 126 -9.40 -2.48 -2.84
CA THR A 126 -10.21 -3.24 -3.80
C THR A 126 -9.47 -4.51 -4.18
N LYS A 127 -10.21 -5.59 -4.45
CA LYS A 127 -9.65 -6.85 -4.96
C LYS A 127 -10.20 -7.13 -6.33
N LYS A 128 -9.32 -7.37 -7.29
CA LYS A 128 -9.69 -7.74 -8.65
C LYS A 128 -8.84 -8.94 -9.09
N GLY A 129 -9.47 -10.12 -9.10
CA GLY A 129 -8.73 -11.36 -9.31
C GLY A 129 -7.70 -11.58 -8.20
N ASN A 130 -6.45 -11.78 -8.58
CA ASN A 130 -5.31 -11.96 -7.66
C ASN A 130 -4.62 -10.66 -7.26
N THR A 131 -5.15 -9.51 -7.65
CA THR A 131 -4.56 -8.21 -7.35
C THR A 131 -5.38 -7.50 -6.29
N ILE A 132 -4.72 -7.01 -5.25
CA ILE A 132 -5.29 -6.08 -4.28
C ILE A 132 -4.70 -4.70 -4.56
N GLU A 133 -5.55 -3.70 -4.70
CA GLU A 133 -5.17 -2.31 -4.70
C GLU A 133 -5.47 -1.72 -3.32
N ILE A 134 -4.47 -1.10 -2.71
CA ILE A 134 -4.60 -0.29 -1.51
C ILE A 134 -4.38 1.15 -1.92
N GLY A 135 -5.37 2.02 -1.67
CA GLY A 135 -5.29 3.41 -2.04
C GLY A 135 -5.69 4.35 -0.92
N LEU A 136 -5.31 5.60 -1.09
CA LEU A 136 -5.67 6.68 -0.19
C LEU A 136 -5.97 7.97 -0.95
N PHE A 137 -7.02 8.67 -0.52
CA PHE A 137 -7.36 10.00 -0.98
C PHE A 137 -6.88 11.01 0.05
N MET A 138 -5.83 11.76 -0.31
CA MET A 138 -5.24 12.80 0.54
C MET A 138 -5.81 14.18 0.22
N PRO A 139 -5.65 15.17 1.11
CA PRO A 139 -5.84 16.56 0.77
C PRO A 139 -5.03 16.95 -0.47
N ARG A 140 -5.62 17.75 -1.34
CA ARG A 140 -4.98 18.15 -2.60
C ARG A 140 -3.65 18.85 -2.37
N ILE A 141 -2.63 18.45 -3.13
CA ILE A 141 -1.30 19.03 -3.10
C ILE A 141 -0.72 19.09 -4.51
N TYR A 142 -0.08 20.19 -4.87
CA TYR A 142 0.59 20.34 -6.15
C TYR A 142 2.05 19.89 -6.08
N GLU A 143 2.71 20.16 -4.95
CA GLU A 143 4.11 19.80 -4.71
C GLU A 143 4.37 19.60 -3.22
N GLY A 144 5.44 18.92 -2.87
CA GLY A 144 5.89 18.68 -1.51
C GLY A 144 6.03 17.22 -1.16
N THR A 145 6.56 16.95 0.02
CA THR A 145 6.74 15.59 0.53
C THR A 145 5.57 15.21 1.42
N ARG A 146 5.20 13.93 1.38
CA ARG A 146 4.19 13.30 2.24
C ARG A 146 4.73 12.02 2.85
N ASN A 147 4.41 11.83 4.12
CA ASN A 147 4.82 10.67 4.89
C ASN A 147 3.59 9.93 5.42
N PHE A 148 3.50 8.64 5.11
CA PHE A 148 2.39 7.79 5.53
C PHE A 148 2.89 6.56 6.28
N LYS A 149 2.10 6.12 7.28
CA LYS A 149 2.20 4.80 7.89
C LYS A 149 0.97 4.00 7.50
N ILE A 150 1.18 2.84 6.93
CA ILE A 150 0.12 1.96 6.45
C ILE A 150 0.25 0.61 7.15
N GLN A 151 -0.85 0.08 7.65
CA GLN A 151 -0.90 -1.25 8.25
C GLN A 151 -2.08 -2.03 7.67
N TYR A 152 -1.88 -3.31 7.45
CA TYR A 152 -2.91 -4.26 7.03
C TYR A 152 -2.51 -5.69 7.37
N THR A 153 -3.48 -6.62 7.30
CA THR A 153 -3.28 -8.05 7.59
C THR A 153 -3.88 -8.90 6.48
N PHE A 154 -3.14 -9.91 6.08
CA PHE A 154 -3.58 -11.00 5.21
C PHE A 154 -3.93 -12.23 6.01
#